data_189559cc55c6a266b9adabecd3c91401
#
_entry.id   189559cc55c6a266b9adabecd3c91401
#
_cell.length_a   1.000
_cell.length_b   1.000
_cell.length_c   1.000
_cell.angle_alpha   90.00
_cell.angle_beta   90.00
_cell.angle_gamma   90.00
#
_symmetry.space_group_name_H-M   'P 1'
#
loop_
_entity.id
_entity.type
_entity.pdbx_description
1 polymer ?
#
loop_
_entity_poly.entity_id
_entity_poly.type
_entity_poly.pdbx_seq_one_letter_code
_entity_poly.pdbx_strand_id
1 'polypeptide(L)'
;MRQIIYTMQFNGQVTPLGTSPNVMKATTTAASCTWATVVGQDGLHGTLEPAAGDQAVFESEVTFLGGFESSEVTSAGESGFKETGTITFGEGGHRLRFSTIGQGYLGPSPEPNLRQGAVMWQVDSGEGQFEGARGVITSNFTVSDAGEVTDHHMGVIFVA
;
A
#
# COMPACT_ATOMS: atom_id res chain seq x y z
N MET A 1 -26.09 0.29 4.11
CA MET A 1 -24.65 0.18 3.79
C MET A 1 -24.00 1.53 4.03
N ARG A 2 -22.89 1.54 4.75
CA ARG A 2 -22.15 2.75 5.10
C ARG A 2 -20.83 2.77 4.34
N GLN A 3 -20.37 3.94 3.92
CA GLN A 3 -19.12 4.12 3.22
C GLN A 3 -18.07 4.71 4.19
N ILE A 4 -16.89 4.10 4.21
CA ILE A 4 -15.72 4.62 4.90
C ILE A 4 -14.71 5.02 3.84
N ILE A 5 -14.25 6.27 3.87
CA ILE A 5 -13.20 6.78 2.99
C ILE A 5 -12.03 7.16 3.87
N TYR A 6 -10.81 6.68 3.54
CA TYR A 6 -9.63 7.03 4.29
C TYR A 6 -8.43 7.29 3.39
N THR A 7 -7.50 8.09 3.90
CA THR A 7 -6.16 8.27 3.34
C THR A 7 -5.15 8.16 4.46
N MET A 8 -4.10 7.36 4.26
CA MET A 8 -3.05 7.17 5.28
C MET A 8 -1.69 7.00 4.60
N GLN A 9 -0.63 7.41 5.31
CA GLN A 9 0.74 7.13 4.90
C GLN A 9 1.31 6.02 5.77
N PHE A 10 1.70 4.93 5.11
CA PHE A 10 2.35 3.78 5.74
C PHE A 10 3.85 3.84 5.50
N ASN A 11 4.63 3.55 6.53
CA ASN A 11 6.10 3.49 6.45
C ASN A 11 6.59 2.19 7.07
N GLY A 12 7.60 1.59 6.45
CA GLY A 12 8.19 0.36 6.96
C GLY A 12 9.18 -0.25 6.00
N GLN A 13 9.16 -1.57 5.91
CA GLN A 13 10.19 -2.34 5.22
C GLN A 13 9.56 -3.39 4.30
N VAL A 14 10.25 -3.63 3.18
CA VAL A 14 10.07 -4.82 2.37
C VAL A 14 11.33 -5.67 2.45
N THR A 15 11.16 -6.97 2.70
CA THR A 15 12.25 -7.92 2.88
C THR A 15 11.98 -9.20 2.09
N PRO A 16 13.03 -9.94 1.67
CA PRO A 16 12.85 -11.24 1.05
C PRO A 16 12.08 -12.20 1.96
N LEU A 17 11.19 -12.99 1.39
CA LEU A 17 10.43 -14.01 2.09
C LEU A 17 10.93 -15.40 1.71
N GLY A 18 11.53 -16.10 2.67
CA GLY A 18 12.08 -17.43 2.44
C GLY A 18 13.27 -17.42 1.48
N THR A 19 13.35 -18.44 0.64
CA THR A 19 14.44 -18.63 -0.34
C THR A 19 14.01 -18.27 -1.77
N SER A 20 12.75 -17.95 -2.00
CA SER A 20 12.25 -17.59 -3.32
C SER A 20 12.68 -16.16 -3.69
N PRO A 21 13.39 -15.97 -4.84
CA PRO A 21 13.90 -14.65 -5.19
C PRO A 21 12.83 -13.66 -5.64
N ASN A 22 11.62 -14.14 -5.94
CA ASN A 22 10.53 -13.31 -6.45
C ASN A 22 9.40 -13.07 -5.45
N VAL A 23 9.59 -13.47 -4.19
CA VAL A 23 8.59 -13.27 -3.14
C VAL A 23 9.17 -12.38 -2.05
N MET A 24 8.46 -11.34 -1.69
CA MET A 24 8.84 -10.38 -0.67
C MET A 24 7.73 -10.27 0.38
N LYS A 25 8.10 -9.88 1.58
CA LYS A 25 7.18 -9.50 2.64
C LYS A 25 7.26 -8.00 2.87
N ALA A 26 6.12 -7.32 2.88
CA ALA A 26 6.04 -5.92 3.28
C ALA A 26 5.38 -5.83 4.67
N THR A 27 5.99 -5.02 5.54
CA THR A 27 5.45 -4.71 6.86
C THR A 27 5.58 -3.22 7.08
N THR A 28 4.45 -2.53 7.16
CA THR A 28 4.40 -1.08 7.32
C THR A 28 3.36 -0.68 8.35
N THR A 29 3.52 0.50 8.93
CA THR A 29 2.59 1.07 9.90
C THR A 29 2.24 2.49 9.53
N ALA A 30 1.05 2.93 9.92
CA ALA A 30 0.58 4.29 9.75
C ALA A 30 -0.01 4.82 11.05
N ALA A 31 0.40 6.01 11.44
CA ALA A 31 -0.27 6.75 12.51
C ALA A 31 -1.60 7.33 12.00
N SER A 32 -2.53 7.55 12.91
CA SER A 32 -3.73 8.35 12.59
C SER A 32 -3.33 9.73 12.10
N CYS A 33 -3.95 10.19 11.02
CA CYS A 33 -3.54 11.42 10.36
C CYS A 33 -4.68 12.10 9.61
N THR A 34 -4.44 13.34 9.23
CA THR A 34 -5.28 14.08 8.29
C THR A 34 -4.42 14.52 7.11
N TRP A 35 -4.86 14.20 5.90
CA TRP A 35 -4.31 14.77 4.68
C TRP A 35 -5.07 16.05 4.34
N ALA A 36 -4.36 17.16 4.24
CA ALA A 36 -4.93 18.43 3.81
C ALA A 36 -4.35 18.83 2.46
N THR A 37 -5.23 19.18 1.53
CA THR A 37 -4.85 19.67 0.22
C THR A 37 -5.37 21.09 0.04
N VAL A 38 -4.48 22.02 -0.27
CA VAL A 38 -4.83 23.41 -0.54
C VAL A 38 -4.44 23.75 -1.97
N VAL A 39 -5.38 24.31 -2.72
CA VAL A 39 -5.13 24.85 -4.05
C VAL A 39 -5.33 26.35 -3.98
N GLY A 40 -4.31 27.10 -4.35
CA GLY A 40 -4.33 28.56 -4.29
C GLY A 40 -3.55 29.19 -5.43
N GLN A 41 -3.30 30.49 -5.30
CA GLN A 41 -2.57 31.25 -6.30
C GLN A 41 -1.16 30.72 -6.53
N ASP A 42 -0.55 30.12 -5.49
CA ASP A 42 0.81 29.56 -5.57
C ASP A 42 0.80 28.07 -6.01
N GLY A 43 -0.35 27.51 -6.39
CA GLY A 43 -0.49 26.15 -6.87
C GLY A 43 -1.02 25.19 -5.82
N LEU A 44 -0.46 23.96 -5.81
CA LEU A 44 -0.92 22.86 -4.97
C LEU A 44 0.00 22.67 -3.77
N HIS A 45 -0.59 22.61 -2.58
CA HIS A 45 0.11 22.26 -1.35
C HIS A 45 -0.62 21.09 -0.67
N GLY A 46 0.13 20.02 -0.37
CA GLY A 46 -0.36 18.88 0.39
C GLY A 46 0.39 18.75 1.71
N THR A 47 -0.32 18.54 2.81
CA THR A 47 0.26 18.33 4.14
C THR A 47 -0.33 17.12 4.81
N LEU A 48 0.52 16.37 5.52
CA LEU A 48 0.12 15.27 6.39
C LEU A 48 0.22 15.74 7.84
N GLU A 49 -0.89 15.77 8.54
CA GLU A 49 -0.93 16.21 9.94
C GLU A 49 -1.29 15.05 10.85
N PRO A 50 -0.53 14.84 11.95
CA PRO A 50 -0.89 13.83 12.93
C PRO A 50 -2.26 14.11 13.54
N ALA A 51 -3.04 13.04 13.76
CA ALA A 51 -4.31 13.09 14.46
C ALA A 51 -4.25 12.18 15.69
N ALA A 52 -5.05 12.49 16.70
CA ALA A 52 -5.16 11.61 17.85
C ALA A 52 -5.84 10.29 17.45
N GLY A 53 -5.28 9.17 17.88
CA GLY A 53 -5.80 7.84 17.58
C GLY A 53 -4.74 6.77 17.61
N ASP A 54 -5.16 5.55 17.33
CA ASP A 54 -4.29 4.39 17.23
C ASP A 54 -3.66 4.33 15.85
N GLN A 55 -2.73 3.41 15.68
CA GLN A 55 -2.07 3.16 14.39
C GLN A 55 -2.74 2.03 13.62
N ALA A 56 -2.48 2.01 12.31
CA ALA A 56 -2.78 0.88 11.46
C ALA A 56 -1.50 0.08 11.16
N VAL A 57 -1.66 -1.23 10.99
CA VAL A 57 -0.57 -2.15 10.64
C VAL A 57 -0.93 -2.85 9.34
N PHE A 58 -0.02 -2.76 8.37
CA PHE A 58 -0.14 -3.41 7.07
C PHE A 58 0.89 -4.53 6.97
N GLU A 59 0.44 -5.71 6.56
CA GLU A 59 1.31 -6.84 6.27
C GLU A 59 0.88 -7.47 4.96
N SER A 60 1.84 -7.69 4.07
CA SER A 60 1.55 -8.32 2.78
C SER A 60 2.65 -9.25 2.32
N GLU A 61 2.28 -10.10 1.39
CA GLU A 61 3.16 -10.93 0.60
C GLU A 61 3.07 -10.46 -0.85
N VAL A 62 4.24 -10.11 -1.42
CA VAL A 62 4.37 -9.57 -2.78
C VAL A 62 5.06 -10.62 -3.64
N THR A 63 4.43 -10.98 -4.76
CA THR A 63 5.01 -11.92 -5.73
C THR A 63 5.25 -11.18 -7.04
N PHE A 64 6.52 -11.09 -7.44
CA PHE A 64 6.88 -10.52 -8.73
C PHE A 64 6.56 -11.48 -9.86
N LEU A 65 5.99 -10.94 -10.93
CA LEU A 65 5.63 -11.70 -12.11
C LEU A 65 6.86 -11.78 -13.02
N GLY A 66 7.27 -12.99 -13.40
CA GLY A 66 8.44 -13.23 -14.21
C GLY A 66 9.75 -13.50 -13.44
N GLY A 67 9.82 -13.20 -12.15
CA GLY A 67 10.98 -13.42 -11.28
C GLY A 67 12.14 -12.46 -11.51
N PHE A 68 13.13 -12.47 -10.61
CA PHE A 68 14.30 -11.58 -10.68
C PHE A 68 15.29 -11.95 -11.78
N GLU A 69 15.29 -13.20 -12.24
CA GLU A 69 16.22 -13.70 -13.25
C GLU A 69 15.65 -13.64 -14.66
N SER A 70 14.39 -13.26 -14.80
CA SER A 70 13.76 -13.21 -16.11
C SER A 70 14.12 -11.91 -16.81
N SER A 71 14.38 -12.03 -18.09
CA SER A 71 14.53 -10.91 -19.02
C SER A 71 13.26 -10.06 -19.16
N GLU A 72 12.24 -10.35 -18.38
CA GLU A 72 10.97 -9.62 -18.34
C GLU A 72 10.99 -8.37 -17.47
N VAL A 73 12.06 -8.14 -16.68
CA VAL A 73 12.35 -6.78 -16.23
C VAL A 73 12.62 -6.00 -17.50
N THR A 74 11.70 -5.15 -17.89
CA THR A 74 11.86 -4.35 -19.11
C THR A 74 13.17 -3.57 -19.05
N SER A 75 13.67 -3.14 -20.19
CA SER A 75 14.91 -2.35 -20.25
C SER A 75 14.87 -1.07 -19.40
N ALA A 76 13.71 -0.67 -18.90
CA ALA A 76 13.50 0.46 -17.99
C ALA A 76 13.49 0.05 -16.51
N GLY A 77 13.73 -1.22 -16.16
CA GLY A 77 13.66 -1.70 -14.78
C GLY A 77 12.24 -1.80 -14.20
N GLU A 78 11.25 -1.90 -15.08
CA GLU A 78 9.85 -2.06 -14.69
C GLU A 78 9.51 -3.52 -14.44
N SER A 79 8.66 -3.76 -13.45
CA SER A 79 8.12 -5.09 -13.17
C SER A 79 6.67 -5.01 -12.70
N GLY A 80 5.91 -6.07 -13.02
CA GLY A 80 4.58 -6.29 -12.45
C GLY A 80 4.66 -7.14 -11.20
N PHE A 81 3.66 -7.04 -10.35
CA PHE A 81 3.56 -7.88 -9.16
C PHE A 81 2.11 -8.12 -8.76
N LYS A 82 1.91 -9.14 -7.94
CA LYS A 82 0.65 -9.39 -7.24
C LYS A 82 0.91 -9.37 -5.74
N GLU A 83 -0.06 -8.91 -4.99
CA GLU A 83 0.07 -8.73 -3.55
C GLU A 83 -1.22 -9.14 -2.85
N THR A 84 -1.07 -9.85 -1.75
CA THR A 84 -2.16 -10.21 -0.85
C THR A 84 -1.75 -9.87 0.57
N GLY A 85 -2.70 -9.48 1.39
CA GLY A 85 -2.35 -9.15 2.77
C GLY A 85 -3.51 -8.70 3.61
N THR A 86 -3.15 -8.08 4.73
CA THR A 86 -4.08 -7.58 5.74
C THR A 86 -3.72 -6.18 6.18
N ILE A 87 -4.74 -5.41 6.52
CA ILE A 87 -4.58 -4.14 7.22
C ILE A 87 -5.40 -4.20 8.50
N THR A 88 -4.73 -3.99 9.63
CA THR A 88 -5.37 -3.94 10.94
C THR A 88 -5.42 -2.50 11.43
N PHE A 89 -6.59 -2.01 11.78
CA PHE A 89 -6.82 -0.63 12.21
C PHE A 89 -7.06 -0.61 13.72
N GLY A 90 -6.03 -0.20 14.47
CA GLY A 90 -6.09 -0.17 15.95
C GLY A 90 -6.02 -1.58 16.58
N GLU A 91 -6.34 -1.65 17.87
CA GLU A 91 -6.23 -2.89 18.65
C GLU A 91 -7.58 -3.60 18.88
N GLY A 92 -8.66 -3.08 18.31
CA GLY A 92 -10.02 -3.60 18.54
C GLY A 92 -10.46 -4.75 17.66
N GLY A 93 -9.54 -5.37 16.88
CA GLY A 93 -9.89 -6.48 15.98
C GLY A 93 -10.51 -6.05 14.66
N HIS A 94 -10.30 -4.82 14.23
CA HIS A 94 -10.82 -4.28 12.97
C HIS A 94 -9.79 -4.51 11.86
N ARG A 95 -10.06 -5.47 10.99
CA ARG A 95 -9.10 -5.94 9.98
C ARG A 95 -9.75 -6.10 8.62
N LEU A 96 -8.99 -5.74 7.57
CA LEU A 96 -9.31 -6.04 6.18
C LEU A 96 -8.34 -7.07 5.62
N ARG A 97 -8.84 -7.91 4.71
CA ARG A 97 -8.03 -8.76 3.83
C ARG A 97 -8.21 -8.28 2.40
N PHE A 98 -7.12 -8.24 1.66
CA PHE A 98 -7.13 -7.72 0.30
C PHE A 98 -6.30 -8.57 -0.65
N SER A 99 -6.59 -8.42 -1.93
CA SER A 99 -5.79 -8.98 -3.03
C SER A 99 -5.75 -8.00 -4.20
N THR A 100 -4.70 -8.10 -5.01
CA THR A 100 -4.48 -7.21 -6.15
C THR A 100 -5.55 -7.39 -7.23
N ILE A 101 -6.05 -6.28 -7.74
CA ILE A 101 -6.85 -6.23 -8.96
C ILE A 101 -5.87 -6.10 -10.14
N GLY A 102 -5.86 -7.11 -11.03
CA GLY A 102 -4.89 -7.12 -12.12
C GLY A 102 -3.47 -7.37 -11.61
N GLN A 103 -2.59 -6.39 -11.80
CA GLN A 103 -1.23 -6.43 -11.28
C GLN A 103 -0.78 -5.03 -10.84
N GLY A 104 0.16 -5.01 -9.90
CA GLY A 104 0.84 -3.78 -9.50
C GLY A 104 1.97 -3.44 -10.48
N TYR A 105 2.44 -2.22 -10.38
CA TYR A 105 3.54 -1.66 -11.17
C TYR A 105 4.67 -1.21 -10.23
N LEU A 106 5.89 -1.56 -10.59
CA LEU A 106 7.11 -1.07 -9.95
C LEU A 106 8.11 -0.67 -11.03
N GLY A 107 8.63 0.53 -10.94
CA GLY A 107 9.56 1.06 -11.93
C GLY A 107 10.52 2.11 -11.38
N PRO A 108 11.35 2.70 -12.25
CA PRO A 108 12.28 3.75 -11.83
C PRO A 108 11.55 5.01 -11.40
N SER A 109 12.17 5.77 -10.50
CA SER A 109 11.70 7.08 -10.08
C SER A 109 12.67 8.17 -10.56
N PRO A 110 12.20 9.42 -10.68
CA PRO A 110 13.11 10.56 -10.95
C PRO A 110 14.11 10.80 -9.82
N GLU A 111 13.80 10.33 -8.60
CA GLU A 111 14.67 10.49 -7.45
C GLU A 111 15.69 9.35 -7.40
N PRO A 112 17.00 9.64 -7.33
CA PRO A 112 18.02 8.62 -7.21
C PRO A 112 17.81 7.71 -5.98
N ASN A 113 18.13 6.41 -6.13
CA ASN A 113 18.03 5.39 -5.09
C ASN A 113 16.59 5.06 -4.64
N LEU A 114 15.58 5.60 -5.33
CA LEU A 114 14.18 5.24 -5.14
C LEU A 114 13.62 4.57 -6.38
N ARG A 115 12.75 3.60 -6.16
CA ARG A 115 11.81 3.10 -7.17
C ARG A 115 10.41 3.54 -6.76
N GLN A 116 9.53 3.66 -7.73
CA GLN A 116 8.15 4.05 -7.48
C GLN A 116 7.19 3.04 -8.07
N GLY A 117 6.02 2.95 -7.48
CA GLY A 117 5.01 2.03 -7.97
C GLY A 117 3.61 2.39 -7.53
N ALA A 118 2.68 1.63 -8.05
CA ALA A 118 1.27 1.73 -7.71
C ALA A 118 0.60 0.38 -7.84
N VAL A 119 -0.43 0.17 -7.03
CA VAL A 119 -1.24 -1.04 -7.06
C VAL A 119 -2.66 -0.71 -6.61
N MET A 120 -3.59 -1.48 -7.10
CA MET A 120 -4.99 -1.41 -6.69
C MET A 120 -5.40 -2.74 -6.09
N TRP A 121 -6.01 -2.71 -4.92
CA TRP A 121 -6.49 -3.89 -4.21
C TRP A 121 -8.00 -3.89 -4.09
N GLN A 122 -8.60 -5.06 -4.20
CA GLN A 122 -9.98 -5.28 -3.76
C GLN A 122 -9.99 -5.76 -2.31
N VAL A 123 -10.99 -5.32 -1.56
CA VAL A 123 -11.26 -5.85 -0.23
C VAL A 123 -12.00 -7.18 -0.39
N ASP A 124 -11.38 -8.27 0.05
CA ASP A 124 -11.93 -9.62 -0.09
C ASP A 124 -12.83 -9.98 1.10
N SER A 125 -12.43 -9.58 2.30
CA SER A 125 -13.16 -9.84 3.54
C SER A 125 -12.69 -8.90 4.65
N GLY A 126 -13.39 -8.91 5.78
CA GLY A 126 -13.00 -8.13 6.93
C GLY A 126 -13.56 -8.70 8.24
N GLU A 127 -13.04 -8.16 9.32
CA GLU A 127 -13.39 -8.53 10.70
C GLU A 127 -13.71 -7.26 11.51
N GLY A 128 -14.47 -7.40 12.59
CA GLY A 128 -14.87 -6.27 13.42
C GLY A 128 -15.81 -5.33 12.65
N GLN A 129 -15.50 -4.03 12.62
CA GLN A 129 -16.33 -3.07 11.85
C GLN A 129 -16.35 -3.35 10.35
N PHE A 130 -15.42 -4.16 9.87
CA PHE A 130 -15.27 -4.50 8.46
C PHE A 130 -15.88 -5.86 8.09
N GLU A 131 -16.63 -6.49 9.00
CA GLU A 131 -17.32 -7.73 8.66
C GLU A 131 -18.21 -7.53 7.43
N GLY A 132 -18.03 -8.39 6.42
CA GLY A 132 -18.74 -8.29 5.15
C GLY A 132 -18.30 -7.13 4.25
N ALA A 133 -17.24 -6.42 4.59
CA ALA A 133 -16.75 -5.28 3.81
C ALA A 133 -16.37 -5.66 2.38
N ARG A 134 -16.61 -4.72 1.48
CA ARG A 134 -16.15 -4.72 0.08
C ARG A 134 -15.62 -3.34 -0.24
N GLY A 135 -14.77 -3.23 -1.22
CA GLY A 135 -14.27 -1.94 -1.64
C GLY A 135 -12.95 -2.04 -2.40
N VAL A 136 -12.39 -0.89 -2.66
CA VAL A 136 -11.12 -0.74 -3.39
C VAL A 136 -10.19 0.17 -2.61
N ILE A 137 -8.93 -0.23 -2.56
CA ILE A 137 -7.85 0.57 -1.98
C ILE A 137 -6.80 0.76 -3.06
N THR A 138 -6.36 1.99 -3.26
CA THR A 138 -5.23 2.29 -4.14
C THR A 138 -4.01 2.65 -3.31
N SER A 139 -2.85 2.28 -3.82
CA SER A 139 -1.56 2.49 -3.19
C SER A 139 -0.62 3.16 -4.19
N ASN A 140 0.06 4.21 -3.77
CA ASN A 140 1.18 4.82 -4.47
C ASN A 140 2.37 4.80 -3.53
N PHE A 141 3.46 4.19 -3.94
CA PHE A 141 4.58 3.96 -3.03
C PHE A 141 5.93 4.23 -3.65
N THR A 142 6.90 4.46 -2.79
CA THR A 142 8.32 4.44 -3.12
C THR A 142 9.02 3.39 -2.28
N VAL A 143 10.06 2.79 -2.86
CA VAL A 143 10.94 1.83 -2.18
C VAL A 143 12.38 2.25 -2.41
N SER A 144 13.16 2.36 -1.33
CA SER A 144 14.59 2.63 -1.40
C SER A 144 15.39 1.36 -1.72
N ASP A 145 16.65 1.54 -2.09
CA ASP A 145 17.58 0.42 -2.29
C ASP A 145 17.78 -0.42 -1.02
N ALA A 146 17.54 0.17 0.16
CA ALA A 146 17.60 -0.51 1.46
C ALA A 146 16.28 -1.20 1.83
N GLY A 147 15.24 -1.15 0.97
CA GLY A 147 13.95 -1.76 1.24
C GLY A 147 13.02 -0.91 2.09
N GLU A 148 13.33 0.35 2.32
CA GLU A 148 12.45 1.28 3.03
C GLU A 148 11.27 1.68 2.15
N VAL A 149 10.06 1.52 2.67
CA VAL A 149 8.81 1.79 1.97
C VAL A 149 8.11 3.00 2.54
N THR A 150 7.69 3.91 1.67
CA THR A 150 6.69 4.94 1.99
C THR A 150 5.51 4.75 1.04
N ASP A 151 4.35 4.48 1.60
CA ASP A 151 3.16 4.07 0.85
C ASP A 151 1.96 4.93 1.22
N HIS A 152 1.30 5.47 0.21
CA HIS A 152 0.11 6.31 0.37
C HIS A 152 -1.12 5.52 -0.05
N HIS A 153 -1.99 5.23 0.91
CA HIS A 153 -3.25 4.54 0.65
C HIS A 153 -4.40 5.51 0.56
N MET A 154 -5.29 5.25 -0.38
CA MET A 154 -6.65 5.78 -0.40
C MET A 154 -7.62 4.62 -0.53
N GLY A 155 -8.53 4.49 0.44
CA GLY A 155 -9.53 3.43 0.45
C GLY A 155 -10.95 3.98 0.38
N VAL A 156 -11.78 3.29 -0.39
CA VAL A 156 -13.24 3.48 -0.42
C VAL A 156 -13.85 2.12 -0.08
N ILE A 157 -14.38 2.01 1.13
CA ILE A 157 -14.81 0.73 1.72
C ILE A 157 -16.29 0.83 2.06
N PHE A 158 -17.05 -0.18 1.67
CA PHE A 158 -18.47 -0.30 1.98
C PHE A 158 -18.65 -1.36 3.06
N VAL A 159 -19.30 -0.98 4.16
CA VAL A 159 -19.61 -1.86 5.29
C VAL A 159 -21.11 -1.94 5.51
N ALA A 160 -21.54 -3.03 6.11
CA ALA A 160 -22.95 -3.27 6.42
C ALA A 160 -23.53 -2.22 7.38
#